data_8865f1c7a57e940e379756bae2f82426
#
_entry.id   8865f1c7a57e940e379756bae2f82426
#
_cell.length_a   1.000
_cell.length_b   1.000
_cell.length_c   1.000
_cell.angle_alpha   90.00
_cell.angle_beta   90.00
_cell.angle_gamma   90.00
#
_symmetry.space_group_name_H-M   'P 1'
#
loop_
_entity.id
_entity.type
_entity.pdbx_description
1 polymer ?
#
loop_
_entity_poly.entity_id
_entity_poly.type
_entity_poly.pdbx_seq_one_letter_code
_entity_poly.pdbx_strand_id
1 'polypeptide(L)'
;LGNNGHIGFNEPGAAFEKETHCVDLTESTIQANKRFFEKVEDVPTQAYTMGIKNIMQARKVLLIVSGEGKAEILDKVLYGPVNPQVPASILQLHNDLTVVADEAAMSVIKANHR
;
A
#
# COMPACT_ATOMS: atom_id res chain seq x y z
N LEU A 1 -0.71 -0.69 4.46
CA LEU A 1 -1.23 -0.06 3.24
C LEU A 1 -0.99 1.45 3.28
N GLY A 2 -0.31 1.98 2.27
CA GLY A 2 -0.11 3.42 2.15
C GLY A 2 -1.33 4.15 1.59
N ASN A 3 -1.36 5.47 1.77
CA ASN A 3 -2.49 6.31 1.34
C ASN A 3 -2.71 6.28 -0.18
N ASN A 4 -1.65 6.02 -0.95
CA ASN A 4 -1.68 5.94 -2.41
C ASN A 4 -1.74 4.49 -2.93
N GLY A 5 -1.95 3.52 -2.04
CA GLY A 5 -2.01 2.10 -2.40
C GLY A 5 -0.68 1.38 -2.38
N HIS A 6 0.40 2.00 -1.88
CA HIS A 6 1.68 1.32 -1.79
C HIS A 6 1.66 0.20 -0.74
N ILE A 7 2.41 -0.87 -0.98
CA ILE A 7 2.70 -1.93 -0.02
C ILE A 7 4.22 -2.09 0.09
N GLY A 8 4.73 -2.23 1.34
CA GLY A 8 6.13 -1.94 1.59
C GLY A 8 6.39 -0.51 1.14
N PHE A 9 7.43 -0.28 0.37
CA PHE A 9 7.66 0.98 -0.33
C PHE A 9 7.49 0.85 -1.85
N ASN A 10 6.66 -0.11 -2.30
CA ASN A 10 6.32 -0.22 -3.72
C ASN A 10 5.28 0.83 -4.06
N GLU A 11 5.73 1.96 -4.58
CA GLU A 11 4.94 3.14 -4.89
C GLU A 11 4.20 2.99 -6.24
N PRO A 12 3.14 3.79 -6.48
CA PRO A 12 2.48 3.82 -7.78
C PRO A 12 3.47 4.04 -8.91
N GLY A 13 3.33 3.29 -9.98
CA GLY A 13 4.26 3.35 -11.10
C GLY A 13 3.72 2.70 -12.37
N ALA A 14 4.60 2.57 -13.35
CA ALA A 14 4.26 2.01 -14.65
C ALA A 14 4.26 0.47 -14.66
N ALA A 15 4.87 -0.15 -13.65
CA ALA A 15 4.99 -1.60 -13.57
C ALA A 15 5.05 -2.06 -12.12
N PHE A 16 4.68 -3.32 -11.88
CA PHE A 16 4.92 -3.96 -10.60
C PHE A 16 6.40 -4.37 -10.50
N GLU A 17 7.11 -3.81 -9.53
CA GLU A 17 8.49 -4.18 -9.28
C GLU A 17 8.59 -5.56 -8.65
N LYS A 18 9.46 -6.42 -9.18
CA LYS A 18 9.49 -7.84 -8.82
C LYS A 18 10.30 -8.12 -7.58
N GLU A 19 11.55 -7.68 -7.55
CA GLU A 19 12.54 -8.09 -6.54
C GLU A 19 12.76 -6.98 -5.50
N THR A 20 13.45 -7.32 -4.42
CA THR A 20 13.94 -6.33 -3.47
C THR A 20 14.79 -5.30 -4.18
N HIS A 21 14.49 -4.03 -3.96
CA HIS A 21 15.15 -2.93 -4.68
C HIS A 21 15.14 -1.65 -3.86
N CYS A 22 15.93 -0.68 -4.30
CA CYS A 22 15.93 0.67 -3.74
C CYS A 22 14.91 1.51 -4.50
N VAL A 23 14.09 2.24 -3.76
CA VAL A 23 13.07 3.12 -4.33
C VAL A 23 13.31 4.56 -3.92
N ASP A 24 12.95 5.48 -4.82
CA ASP A 24 12.81 6.89 -4.48
C ASP A 24 11.40 7.09 -3.93
N LEU A 25 11.31 7.62 -2.71
CA LEU A 25 10.02 7.82 -2.06
C LEU A 25 9.28 9.01 -2.71
N THR A 26 7.95 8.89 -2.80
CA THR A 26 7.13 10.01 -3.25
C THR A 26 7.14 11.12 -2.20
N GLU A 27 6.86 12.36 -2.64
CA GLU A 27 6.78 13.49 -1.72
C GLU A 27 5.74 13.24 -0.64
N SER A 28 4.60 12.64 -0.98
CA SER A 28 3.56 12.34 0.01
C SER A 28 4.04 11.36 1.08
N THR A 29 4.85 10.37 0.71
CA THR A 29 5.43 9.41 1.67
C THR A 29 6.45 10.11 2.57
N ILE A 30 7.31 10.97 2.00
CA ILE A 30 8.27 11.76 2.79
C ILE A 30 7.54 12.63 3.80
N GLN A 31 6.51 13.35 3.39
CA GLN A 31 5.72 14.20 4.28
C GLN A 31 4.99 13.39 5.37
N ALA A 32 4.47 12.22 5.02
CA ALA A 32 3.80 11.36 6.00
C ALA A 32 4.74 10.85 7.09
N ASN A 33 6.02 10.72 6.80
CA ASN A 33 7.03 10.23 7.74
C ASN A 33 7.75 11.35 8.52
N LYS A 34 7.55 12.62 8.17
CA LYS A 34 8.25 13.73 8.83
C LYS A 34 7.99 13.81 10.33
N ARG A 35 6.86 13.28 10.80
CA ARG A 35 6.51 13.26 12.24
C ARG A 35 7.52 12.49 13.09
N PHE A 36 8.33 11.63 12.50
CA PHE A 36 9.35 10.84 13.18
C PHE A 36 10.71 11.53 13.21
N PHE A 37 10.83 12.72 12.61
CA PHE A 37 12.08 13.46 12.46
C PHE A 37 11.90 14.91 12.91
N GLU A 38 12.98 15.55 13.34
CA GLU A 38 12.93 16.96 13.75
C GLU A 38 12.67 17.91 12.59
N LYS A 39 13.26 17.61 11.42
CA LYS A 39 13.17 18.43 10.21
C LYS A 39 12.82 17.55 9.03
N VAL A 40 12.09 18.11 8.06
CA VAL A 40 11.76 17.40 6.83
C VAL A 40 13.02 17.00 6.05
N GLU A 41 14.10 17.80 6.10
CA GLU A 41 15.37 17.48 5.45
C GLU A 41 16.05 16.23 6.03
N ASP A 42 15.69 15.85 7.26
CA ASP A 42 16.24 14.65 7.90
C ASP A 42 15.54 13.36 7.46
N VAL A 43 14.38 13.47 6.81
CA VAL A 43 13.62 12.31 6.32
C VAL A 43 14.37 11.69 5.14
N PRO A 44 14.69 10.39 5.20
CA PRO A 44 15.27 9.72 4.04
C PRO A 44 14.39 9.84 2.79
N THR A 45 15.00 10.03 1.63
CA THR A 45 14.30 10.14 0.35
C THR A 45 14.25 8.83 -0.41
N GLN A 46 15.00 7.84 0.05
CA GLN A 46 15.08 6.51 -0.55
C GLN A 46 14.91 5.43 0.52
N ALA A 47 14.45 4.26 0.09
CA ALA A 47 14.34 3.10 0.96
C ALA A 47 14.54 1.81 0.17
N TYR A 48 14.99 0.76 0.85
CA TYR A 48 14.94 -0.59 0.30
C TYR A 48 13.58 -1.20 0.63
N THR A 49 13.02 -1.90 -0.33
CA THR A 49 11.74 -2.59 -0.13
C THR A 49 11.78 -3.98 -0.72
N MET A 50 11.03 -4.90 -0.11
CA MET A 50 10.70 -6.17 -0.78
C MET A 50 9.85 -5.85 -2.00
N GLY A 51 10.19 -6.46 -3.12
CA GLY A 51 9.41 -6.30 -4.34
C GLY A 51 8.08 -7.06 -4.28
N ILE A 52 7.22 -6.76 -5.23
CA ILE A 52 5.89 -7.38 -5.33
C ILE A 52 5.97 -8.90 -5.46
N LYS A 53 6.93 -9.41 -6.23
CA LYS A 53 7.14 -10.86 -6.35
C LYS A 53 7.40 -11.53 -5.00
N ASN A 54 8.23 -10.91 -4.16
CA ASN A 54 8.54 -11.44 -2.84
C ASN A 54 7.29 -11.52 -1.96
N ILE A 55 6.47 -10.48 -2.00
CA ILE A 55 5.21 -10.44 -1.24
C ILE A 55 4.25 -11.50 -1.77
N MET A 56 4.09 -11.60 -3.09
CA MET A 56 3.16 -12.54 -3.71
C MET A 56 3.58 -14.01 -3.56
N GLN A 57 4.85 -14.29 -3.32
CA GLN A 57 5.35 -15.64 -3.07
C GLN A 57 5.14 -16.10 -1.62
N ALA A 58 4.77 -15.21 -0.71
CA ALA A 58 4.43 -15.60 0.65
C ALA A 58 3.22 -16.54 0.63
N ARG A 59 3.21 -17.55 1.49
CA ARG A 59 2.08 -18.48 1.58
C ARG A 59 0.81 -17.78 2.03
N LYS A 60 0.95 -16.86 2.97
CA LYS A 60 -0.15 -16.09 3.54
C LYS A 60 0.26 -14.63 3.60
N VAL A 61 -0.68 -13.74 3.27
CA VAL A 61 -0.49 -12.30 3.41
C VAL A 61 -1.57 -11.78 4.34
N LEU A 62 -1.16 -10.98 5.31
CA LEU A 62 -2.05 -10.26 6.20
C LEU A 62 -1.95 -8.77 5.88
N LEU A 63 -3.03 -8.18 5.43
CA LEU A 63 -3.12 -6.75 5.16
C LEU A 63 -3.93 -6.09 6.29
N ILE A 64 -3.27 -5.22 7.04
CA ILE A 64 -3.90 -4.49 8.14
C ILE A 64 -4.11 -3.05 7.71
N VAL A 65 -5.34 -2.55 7.85
CA VAL A 65 -5.71 -1.21 7.42
C VAL A 65 -6.56 -0.55 8.49
N SER A 66 -6.20 0.65 8.91
CA SER A 66 -6.97 1.40 9.89
C SER A 66 -7.16 2.86 9.50
N GLY A 67 -8.30 3.41 9.89
CA GLY A 67 -8.63 4.81 9.74
C GLY A 67 -9.38 5.16 8.46
N GLU A 68 -10.19 6.21 8.57
CA GLU A 68 -11.02 6.70 7.46
C GLU A 68 -10.18 7.19 6.28
N GLY A 69 -8.96 7.70 6.53
CA GLY A 69 -8.04 8.14 5.48
C GLY A 69 -7.62 7.03 4.52
N LYS A 70 -7.85 5.76 4.87
CA LYS A 70 -7.56 4.60 4.02
C LYS A 70 -8.79 4.05 3.32
N ALA A 71 -9.97 4.59 3.60
CA ALA A 71 -11.24 3.99 3.15
C ALA A 71 -11.36 3.95 1.63
N GLU A 72 -11.05 5.04 0.94
CA GLU A 72 -11.12 5.09 -0.53
C GLU A 72 -10.08 4.21 -1.19
N ILE A 73 -8.83 4.24 -0.70
CA ILE A 73 -7.78 3.43 -1.30
C ILE A 73 -7.99 1.94 -1.06
N LEU A 74 -8.54 1.57 0.10
CA LEU A 74 -8.86 0.17 0.38
C LEU A 74 -9.92 -0.36 -0.60
N ASP A 75 -10.91 0.45 -0.94
CA ASP A 75 -11.90 0.08 -1.96
C ASP A 75 -11.23 -0.17 -3.32
N LYS A 76 -10.34 0.72 -3.74
CA LYS A 76 -9.58 0.54 -4.99
C LYS A 76 -8.70 -0.70 -4.97
N VAL A 77 -8.07 -0.98 -3.83
CA VAL A 77 -7.19 -2.15 -3.67
C VAL A 77 -7.97 -3.45 -3.83
N LEU A 78 -9.14 -3.55 -3.22
CA LEU A 78 -9.89 -4.82 -3.17
C LEU A 78 -10.89 -4.98 -4.31
N TYR A 79 -11.45 -3.92 -4.84
CA TYR A 79 -12.53 -3.95 -5.83
C TYR A 79 -12.20 -3.23 -7.15
N GLY A 80 -11.14 -2.44 -7.17
CA GLY A 80 -10.68 -1.79 -8.39
C GLY A 80 -9.89 -2.74 -9.30
N PRO A 81 -9.47 -2.25 -10.48
CA PRO A 81 -8.64 -3.07 -11.36
C PRO A 81 -7.26 -3.31 -10.77
N VAL A 82 -6.68 -4.46 -11.08
CA VAL A 82 -5.27 -4.76 -10.75
C VAL A 82 -4.39 -3.90 -11.65
N ASN A 83 -3.69 -2.94 -11.04
CA ASN A 83 -2.97 -1.91 -11.78
C ASN A 83 -1.75 -1.45 -10.99
N PRO A 84 -0.55 -1.31 -11.62
CA PRO A 84 0.65 -0.81 -10.92
C PRO A 84 0.51 0.58 -10.33
N GLN A 85 -0.46 1.39 -10.78
CA GLN A 85 -0.76 2.69 -10.18
C GLN A 85 -1.35 2.54 -8.76
N VAL A 86 -1.85 1.36 -8.43
CA VAL A 86 -2.29 0.99 -7.09
C VAL A 86 -1.59 -0.34 -6.75
N PRO A 87 -0.34 -0.30 -6.26
CA PRO A 87 0.46 -1.51 -6.10
C PRO A 87 -0.22 -2.63 -5.30
N ALA A 88 -0.91 -2.28 -4.21
CA ALA A 88 -1.60 -3.26 -3.40
C ALA A 88 -2.75 -3.96 -4.12
N SER A 89 -3.22 -3.45 -5.25
CA SER A 89 -4.29 -4.09 -6.04
C SER A 89 -3.91 -5.50 -6.50
N ILE A 90 -2.62 -5.80 -6.64
CA ILE A 90 -2.17 -7.13 -7.02
C ILE A 90 -2.51 -8.19 -5.98
N LEU A 91 -2.74 -7.79 -4.73
CA LEU A 91 -3.14 -8.73 -3.66
C LEU A 91 -4.46 -9.43 -3.96
N GLN A 92 -5.29 -8.88 -4.85
CA GLN A 92 -6.50 -9.56 -5.33
C GLN A 92 -6.18 -10.93 -5.97
N LEU A 93 -4.97 -11.11 -6.46
CA LEU A 93 -4.52 -12.34 -7.12
C LEU A 93 -3.84 -13.31 -6.16
N HIS A 94 -3.68 -12.96 -4.89
CA HIS A 94 -3.04 -13.82 -3.91
C HIS A 94 -4.00 -14.93 -3.45
N ASN A 95 -3.47 -16.14 -3.29
CA ASN A 95 -4.27 -17.32 -2.92
C ASN A 95 -4.75 -17.30 -1.47
N ASP A 96 -4.05 -16.61 -0.58
CA ASP A 96 -4.37 -16.62 0.85
C ASP A 96 -4.12 -15.24 1.46
N LEU A 97 -4.99 -14.30 1.12
CA LEU A 97 -4.97 -12.94 1.65
C LEU A 97 -6.02 -12.80 2.74
N THR A 98 -5.60 -12.35 3.91
CA THR A 98 -6.51 -11.93 4.98
C THR A 98 -6.39 -10.43 5.14
N VAL A 99 -7.53 -9.74 5.11
CA VAL A 99 -7.61 -8.29 5.33
C VAL A 99 -8.24 -8.04 6.68
N VAL A 100 -7.54 -7.31 7.54
CA VAL A 100 -8.07 -6.85 8.83
C VAL A 100 -8.17 -5.33 8.77
N ALA A 101 -9.38 -4.82 8.79
CA ALA A 101 -9.66 -3.40 8.67
C ALA A 101 -10.67 -2.97 9.72
N ASP A 102 -10.47 -1.77 10.29
CA ASP A 102 -11.46 -1.22 11.22
C ASP A 102 -12.69 -0.68 10.48
N GLU A 103 -13.73 -0.32 11.23
CA GLU A 103 -14.98 0.20 10.68
C GLU A 103 -14.75 1.45 9.82
N ALA A 104 -13.87 2.36 10.25
CA ALA A 104 -13.58 3.59 9.52
C ALA A 104 -12.93 3.30 8.18
N ALA A 105 -11.95 2.37 8.12
CA ALA A 105 -11.32 1.98 6.88
C ALA A 105 -12.27 1.25 5.92
N MET A 106 -13.32 0.63 6.43
CA MET A 106 -14.34 -0.10 5.64
C MET A 106 -15.49 0.78 5.17
N SER A 107 -15.55 2.05 5.54
CA SER A 107 -16.72 2.90 5.31
C SER A 107 -17.12 3.02 3.84
N VAL A 108 -16.17 3.20 2.94
CA VAL A 108 -16.43 3.32 1.49
C VAL A 108 -16.86 1.97 0.91
N ILE A 109 -16.19 0.88 1.29
CA ILE A 109 -16.55 -0.47 0.83
C ILE A 109 -17.97 -0.82 1.24
N LYS A 110 -18.33 -0.58 2.50
CA LYS A 110 -19.69 -0.84 2.99
C LYS A 110 -20.75 -0.03 2.26
N ALA A 111 -20.43 1.20 1.87
CA ALA A 111 -21.34 2.04 1.10
C ALA A 111 -21.52 1.54 -0.34
N ASN A 112 -20.46 1.06 -0.98
CA ASN A 112 -20.43 0.74 -2.40
C ASN A 112 -20.72 -0.73 -2.73
N HIS A 113 -20.50 -1.66 -1.79
CA HIS A 113 -20.52 -3.10 -2.06
C HIS A 113 -21.40 -3.88 -1.07
N ARG A 114 -22.57 -3.38 -0.84
CA ARG A 114 -23.56 -4.06 0.01
C ARG A 114 -24.25 -5.20 -0.72
#